data_2c63954da544d32fc55cffbb74f4208d
#
_entry.id   2c63954da544d32fc55cffbb74f4208d
#
_cell.length_a   1.000
_cell.length_b   1.000
_cell.length_c   1.000
_cell.angle_alpha   90.00
_cell.angle_beta   90.00
_cell.angle_gamma   90.00
#
_symmetry.space_group_name_H-M   'P 1'
#
loop_
_entity.id
_entity.type
_entity.pdbx_description
1 polymer ?
#
loop_
_entity_poly.entity_id
_entity_poly.type
_entity_poly.pdbx_seq_one_letter_code
_entity_poly.pdbx_strand_id
1 'polypeptide(L)'
;VVYTPKFDPDRYPTGQRLSFYDPLFGGITGDPVISTDTPDRWFQDDEIAVRLYKNIDNCEYAIYAYRGFWKSPSGTILFEEVFFPDLSVYGASLRGDMVTGTGNVEFGYYQSDDNESGNDPLVNNSELRFLTGYTSELSEGYTASLQYYLEYMTDWSTYYANLPIELPLRDRTRHLITMRLTRLLLKQNLRLDMFTYFSPTDKDAYLRPSASYKINDNLTVECGANVFLGDYPNTAFGQLHNNTNIYSAIRYSF
;
A
#
# COMPACT_ATOMS: atom_id res chain seq x y z
N VAL A 1 4.25 -9.32 -20.55
CA VAL A 1 5.56 -9.27 -19.89
C VAL A 1 6.01 -7.81 -19.81
N VAL A 2 6.51 -7.40 -18.66
CA VAL A 2 7.15 -6.09 -18.44
C VAL A 2 8.56 -6.35 -17.97
N TYR A 3 9.52 -5.67 -18.57
CA TYR A 3 10.92 -5.71 -18.18
C TYR A 3 11.41 -4.30 -17.89
N THR A 4 11.96 -4.10 -16.69
CA THR A 4 12.52 -2.83 -16.23
C THR A 4 14.03 -3.03 -16.08
N PRO A 5 14.86 -2.45 -16.93
CA PRO A 5 16.31 -2.74 -16.99
C PRO A 5 17.12 -2.17 -15.83
N LYS A 6 16.52 -1.39 -14.98
CA LYS A 6 17.07 -0.82 -13.76
C LYS A 6 15.94 -0.66 -12.75
N PHE A 7 16.19 -0.99 -11.49
CA PHE A 7 15.23 -0.84 -10.39
C PHE A 7 14.65 0.58 -10.29
N ASP A 8 13.34 0.65 -10.09
CA ASP A 8 12.58 1.90 -9.88
C ASP A 8 11.78 1.78 -8.57
N PRO A 9 12.26 2.39 -7.48
CA PRO A 9 11.63 2.29 -6.17
C PRO A 9 10.32 3.06 -6.07
N ASP A 10 9.50 2.73 -5.07
CA ASP A 10 8.37 3.54 -4.67
C ASP A 10 8.84 4.91 -4.13
N ARG A 11 7.97 5.91 -4.23
CA ARG A 11 8.20 7.21 -3.60
C ARG A 11 7.86 7.13 -2.11
N TYR A 12 8.84 6.84 -1.29
CA TYR A 12 8.70 6.80 0.17
C TYR A 12 9.06 8.16 0.83
N PRO A 13 8.54 8.43 2.04
CA PRO A 13 8.88 9.65 2.78
C PRO A 13 10.38 9.73 3.08
N THR A 14 10.99 10.87 2.76
CA THR A 14 12.40 11.15 3.04
C THR A 14 12.59 12.00 4.30
N GLY A 15 11.53 12.31 5.03
CA GLY A 15 11.55 13.19 6.18
C GLY A 15 11.36 14.68 5.87
N GLN A 16 11.72 15.15 4.67
CA GLN A 16 11.68 16.57 4.32
C GLN A 16 10.28 17.20 4.30
N ARG A 17 9.25 16.42 3.91
CA ARG A 17 7.86 16.90 3.82
C ARG A 17 6.91 16.12 4.71
N LEU A 18 7.19 14.85 4.93
CA LEU A 18 6.40 13.95 5.78
C LEU A 18 7.36 13.32 6.77
N SER A 19 7.08 13.48 8.06
CA SER A 19 7.78 12.73 9.11
C SER A 19 7.41 11.25 9.03
N PHE A 20 8.30 10.39 9.49
CA PHE A 20 8.10 8.94 9.56
C PHE A 20 8.67 8.39 10.85
N TYR A 21 8.31 7.16 11.19
CA TYR A 21 8.87 6.46 12.33
C TYR A 21 10.20 5.81 11.96
N ASP A 22 11.25 6.15 12.69
CA ASP A 22 12.55 5.51 12.59
C ASP A 22 12.70 4.49 13.72
N PRO A 23 12.76 3.18 13.42
CA PRO A 23 12.86 2.15 14.44
C PRO A 23 14.19 2.18 15.22
N LEU A 24 15.26 2.71 14.61
CA LEU A 24 16.58 2.80 15.27
C LEU A 24 16.64 3.99 16.24
N PHE A 25 15.96 5.08 15.89
CA PHE A 25 15.78 6.22 16.79
C PHE A 25 14.66 5.97 17.82
N GLY A 26 13.74 5.04 17.52
CA GLY A 26 12.58 4.72 18.38
C GLY A 26 11.52 5.83 18.41
N GLY A 27 11.42 6.66 17.37
CA GLY A 27 10.52 7.79 17.34
C GLY A 27 10.24 8.38 15.96
N ILE A 28 9.36 9.37 15.91
CA ILE A 28 9.04 10.13 14.69
C ILE A 28 10.17 11.11 14.38
N THR A 29 10.71 11.03 13.18
CA THR A 29 11.78 11.92 12.70
C THR A 29 11.38 12.63 11.41
N GLY A 30 11.99 13.81 11.18
CA GLY A 30 11.88 14.57 9.94
C GLY A 30 13.09 14.43 9.01
N ASP A 31 14.18 13.89 9.52
CA ASP A 31 15.42 13.72 8.75
C ASP A 31 15.86 12.24 8.80
N PRO A 32 16.19 11.64 7.66
CA PRO A 32 16.74 10.29 7.66
C PRO A 32 18.11 10.28 8.37
N VAL A 33 18.24 9.45 9.38
CA VAL A 33 19.50 9.29 10.14
C VAL A 33 20.47 8.37 9.39
N ILE A 34 19.95 7.54 8.48
CA ILE A 34 20.70 6.51 7.78
C ILE A 34 20.56 6.67 6.27
N SER A 35 21.65 6.42 5.54
CA SER A 35 21.64 6.40 4.08
C SER A 35 20.79 5.24 3.54
N THR A 36 20.32 5.41 2.30
CA THR A 36 19.61 4.35 1.58
C THR A 36 20.48 3.84 0.46
N ASP A 37 20.83 2.56 0.50
CA ASP A 37 21.44 1.87 -0.64
C ASP A 37 20.34 1.46 -1.63
N THR A 38 20.38 2.07 -2.80
CA THR A 38 19.38 1.82 -3.86
C THR A 38 20.04 1.08 -5.02
N PRO A 39 19.55 -0.09 -5.43
CA PRO A 39 20.03 -0.80 -6.61
C PRO A 39 20.00 0.10 -7.85
N ASP A 40 21.13 0.32 -8.49
CA ASP A 40 21.23 1.32 -9.57
C ASP A 40 21.96 0.86 -10.83
N ARG A 41 22.40 -0.40 -10.88
CA ARG A 41 23.17 -0.97 -11.99
C ARG A 41 22.24 -1.45 -13.11
N TRP A 42 22.43 -0.88 -14.30
CA TRP A 42 21.68 -1.30 -15.48
C TRP A 42 21.91 -2.78 -15.82
N PHE A 43 20.82 -3.50 -16.13
CA PHE A 43 20.80 -4.91 -16.52
C PHE A 43 21.38 -5.90 -15.48
N GLN A 44 21.60 -5.44 -14.25
CA GLN A 44 21.98 -6.26 -13.10
C GLN A 44 20.92 -6.14 -12.00
N ASP A 45 20.51 -4.90 -11.73
CA ASP A 45 19.45 -4.60 -10.78
C ASP A 45 18.14 -4.39 -11.57
N ASP A 46 17.80 -5.39 -12.39
CA ASP A 46 16.63 -5.39 -13.27
C ASP A 46 15.43 -6.07 -12.64
N GLU A 47 14.28 -5.84 -13.23
CA GLU A 47 13.02 -6.39 -12.76
C GLU A 47 12.24 -7.00 -13.93
N ILE A 48 11.56 -8.10 -13.67
CA ILE A 48 10.69 -8.74 -14.65
C ILE A 48 9.35 -9.08 -14.03
N ALA A 49 8.27 -8.73 -14.72
CA ALA A 49 6.90 -9.11 -14.36
C ALA A 49 6.22 -9.83 -15.53
N VAL A 50 5.51 -10.90 -15.22
CA VAL A 50 4.72 -11.67 -16.17
C VAL A 50 3.30 -11.75 -15.68
N ARG A 51 2.33 -11.52 -16.55
CA ARG A 51 0.91 -11.76 -16.32
C ARG A 51 0.35 -12.59 -17.44
N LEU A 52 -0.31 -13.68 -17.10
CA LEU A 52 -1.14 -14.47 -18.01
C LEU A 52 -2.58 -14.36 -17.55
N TYR A 53 -3.50 -14.06 -18.46
CA TYR A 53 -4.90 -13.92 -18.10
C TYR A 53 -5.84 -14.46 -19.19
N LYS A 54 -7.05 -14.79 -18.77
CA LYS A 54 -8.13 -15.25 -19.66
C LYS A 54 -9.47 -14.78 -19.12
N ASN A 55 -10.33 -14.29 -20.03
CA ASN A 55 -11.72 -13.98 -19.73
C ASN A 55 -12.61 -15.17 -20.07
N ILE A 56 -13.43 -15.59 -19.11
CA ILE A 56 -14.42 -16.68 -19.25
C ILE A 56 -15.69 -16.20 -18.54
N ASP A 57 -16.82 -16.17 -19.25
CA ASP A 57 -18.16 -15.85 -18.69
C ASP A 57 -18.19 -14.60 -17.81
N ASN A 58 -17.70 -13.47 -18.32
CA ASN A 58 -17.61 -12.18 -17.61
C ASN A 58 -16.66 -12.19 -16.39
N CYS A 59 -15.86 -13.24 -16.23
CA CYS A 59 -14.82 -13.31 -15.20
C CYS A 59 -13.43 -13.29 -15.83
N GLU A 60 -12.55 -12.49 -15.30
CA GLU A 60 -11.12 -12.50 -15.61
C GLU A 60 -10.37 -13.35 -14.58
N TYR A 61 -9.65 -14.34 -15.06
CA TYR A 61 -8.70 -15.15 -14.30
C TYR A 61 -7.30 -14.73 -14.70
N ALA A 62 -6.44 -14.47 -13.73
CA ALA A 62 -5.05 -14.14 -14.02
C ALA A 62 -4.08 -14.80 -13.05
N ILE A 63 -2.87 -15.07 -13.54
CA ILE A 63 -1.73 -15.51 -12.74
C ILE A 63 -0.57 -14.56 -13.00
N TYR A 64 0.27 -14.39 -11.98
CA TYR A 64 1.35 -13.40 -11.96
C TYR A 64 2.63 -14.03 -11.46
N ALA A 65 3.75 -13.58 -12.02
CA ALA A 65 5.07 -13.79 -11.48
C ALA A 65 5.87 -12.48 -11.59
N TYR A 66 6.64 -12.18 -10.57
CA TYR A 66 7.55 -11.03 -10.53
C TYR A 66 8.85 -11.44 -9.85
N ARG A 67 9.96 -10.91 -10.36
CA ARG A 67 11.27 -10.95 -9.73
C ARG A 67 11.89 -9.57 -9.80
N GLY A 68 12.45 -9.11 -8.72
CA GLY A 68 13.08 -7.82 -8.56
C GLY A 68 13.32 -7.56 -7.08
N PHE A 69 12.87 -6.41 -6.57
CA PHE A 69 13.15 -5.95 -5.22
C PHE A 69 11.86 -5.55 -4.51
N TRP A 70 11.87 -5.52 -3.18
CA TRP A 70 10.89 -4.78 -2.41
C TRP A 70 10.92 -3.31 -2.82
N LYS A 71 9.75 -2.72 -3.11
CA LYS A 71 9.65 -1.36 -3.68
C LYS A 71 9.91 -0.25 -2.68
N SER A 72 9.79 -0.53 -1.39
CA SER A 72 10.19 0.35 -0.30
C SER A 72 11.38 -0.25 0.44
N PRO A 73 12.29 0.56 1.00
CA PRO A 73 13.42 0.05 1.76
C PRO A 73 12.90 -0.72 2.98
N SER A 74 13.19 -2.00 3.03
CA SER A 74 12.64 -2.95 3.99
C SER A 74 13.66 -3.95 4.53
N GLY A 75 14.93 -3.71 4.20
CA GLY A 75 16.10 -4.30 4.82
C GLY A 75 16.91 -3.20 5.53
N THR A 76 17.54 -3.53 6.66
CA THR A 76 18.38 -2.61 7.43
C THR A 76 19.69 -3.28 7.83
N ILE A 77 20.81 -2.63 7.52
CA ILE A 77 22.09 -2.94 8.14
C ILE A 77 22.25 -2.02 9.34
N LEU A 78 22.30 -2.60 10.53
CA LEU A 78 22.19 -1.85 11.78
C LEU A 78 23.23 -0.74 11.89
N PHE A 79 22.77 0.51 12.10
CA PHE A 79 23.56 1.74 12.18
C PHE A 79 24.38 2.12 10.92
N GLU A 80 24.14 1.45 9.78
CA GLU A 80 24.84 1.74 8.53
C GLU A 80 23.88 2.30 7.49
N GLU A 81 22.99 1.45 6.96
CA GLU A 81 22.10 1.82 5.87
C GLU A 81 20.80 1.01 5.84
N VAL A 82 19.81 1.52 5.11
CA VAL A 82 18.62 0.77 4.70
C VAL A 82 18.74 0.40 3.23
N PHE A 83 18.22 -0.76 2.85
CA PHE A 83 18.32 -1.28 1.49
C PHE A 83 17.02 -1.91 1.00
N PHE A 84 16.98 -2.30 -0.27
CA PHE A 84 15.85 -2.94 -0.93
C PHE A 84 16.15 -4.43 -1.11
N PRO A 85 15.63 -5.30 -0.27
CA PRO A 85 15.87 -6.74 -0.40
C PRO A 85 15.30 -7.30 -1.70
N ASP A 86 15.92 -8.39 -2.18
CA ASP A 86 15.45 -9.16 -3.32
C ASP A 86 14.08 -9.78 -3.05
N LEU A 87 13.22 -9.80 -4.06
CA LEU A 87 11.83 -10.24 -3.96
C LEU A 87 11.40 -11.06 -5.16
N SER A 88 10.84 -12.23 -4.91
CA SER A 88 10.08 -13.01 -5.88
C SER A 88 8.60 -13.04 -5.47
N VAL A 89 7.68 -12.76 -6.40
CA VAL A 89 6.24 -12.79 -6.13
C VAL A 89 5.52 -13.71 -7.09
N TYR A 90 4.63 -14.52 -6.55
CA TYR A 90 3.72 -15.38 -7.29
C TYR A 90 2.29 -15.07 -6.85
N GLY A 91 1.38 -14.93 -7.81
CA GLY A 91 0.02 -14.54 -7.47
C GLY A 91 -1.01 -15.05 -8.45
N ALA A 92 -2.27 -14.99 -8.00
CA ALA A 92 -3.44 -15.27 -8.81
C ALA A 92 -4.58 -14.31 -8.46
N SER A 93 -5.42 -14.00 -9.44
CA SER A 93 -6.61 -13.19 -9.20
C SER A 93 -7.81 -13.70 -10.00
N LEU A 94 -8.98 -13.46 -9.44
CA LEU A 94 -10.28 -13.61 -10.08
C LEU A 94 -11.05 -12.30 -9.91
N ARG A 95 -11.58 -11.76 -10.99
CA ARG A 95 -12.45 -10.58 -10.99
C ARG A 95 -13.60 -10.80 -11.95
N GLY A 96 -14.80 -10.44 -11.54
CA GLY A 96 -15.95 -10.58 -12.43
C GLY A 96 -17.22 -9.96 -11.88
N ASP A 97 -18.30 -10.07 -12.66
CA ASP A 97 -19.61 -9.59 -12.27
C ASP A 97 -20.20 -10.47 -11.16
N MET A 98 -20.77 -9.83 -10.16
CA MET A 98 -21.31 -10.47 -8.98
C MET A 98 -22.58 -9.75 -8.53
N VAL A 99 -23.73 -10.40 -8.67
CA VAL A 99 -25.06 -9.87 -8.33
C VAL A 99 -25.33 -8.52 -9.02
N THR A 100 -25.14 -7.40 -8.33
CA THR A 100 -25.37 -6.03 -8.83
C THR A 100 -24.09 -5.20 -8.95
N GLY A 101 -22.93 -5.83 -8.86
CA GLY A 101 -21.63 -5.15 -8.85
C GLY A 101 -20.51 -6.03 -9.37
N THR A 102 -19.29 -5.63 -9.07
CA THR A 102 -18.08 -6.37 -9.44
C THR A 102 -17.36 -6.84 -8.17
N GLY A 103 -17.04 -8.12 -8.12
CA GLY A 103 -16.23 -8.73 -7.06
C GLY A 103 -14.83 -9.08 -7.54
N ASN A 104 -13.88 -9.11 -6.62
CA ASN A 104 -12.53 -9.63 -6.87
C ASN A 104 -12.00 -10.41 -5.68
N VAL A 105 -11.14 -11.38 -5.99
CA VAL A 105 -10.33 -12.14 -5.02
C VAL A 105 -8.93 -12.24 -5.57
N GLU A 106 -7.95 -11.97 -4.73
CA GLU A 106 -6.54 -11.98 -5.10
C GLU A 106 -5.73 -12.70 -4.02
N PHE A 107 -4.74 -13.44 -4.45
CA PHE A 107 -3.79 -14.13 -3.59
C PHE A 107 -2.39 -13.87 -4.11
N GLY A 108 -1.44 -13.65 -3.20
CA GLY A 108 -0.04 -13.48 -3.51
C GLY A 108 0.86 -14.14 -2.47
N TYR A 109 1.93 -14.77 -2.92
CA TYR A 109 3.05 -15.19 -2.10
C TYR A 109 4.24 -14.31 -2.45
N TYR A 110 4.74 -13.59 -1.47
CA TYR A 110 5.89 -12.71 -1.52
C TYR A 110 7.05 -13.43 -0.84
N GLN A 111 7.99 -13.92 -1.61
CA GLN A 111 9.19 -14.58 -1.11
C GLN A 111 10.29 -13.53 -0.96
N SER A 112 10.78 -13.33 0.26
CA SER A 112 11.93 -12.49 0.54
C SER A 112 13.18 -13.33 0.30
N ASP A 113 13.87 -13.07 -0.82
CA ASP A 113 14.99 -13.93 -1.25
C ASP A 113 16.24 -13.72 -0.36
N ASP A 114 16.37 -12.53 0.26
CA ASP A 114 17.44 -12.23 1.24
C ASP A 114 17.15 -12.73 2.67
N ASN A 115 15.92 -13.18 2.95
CA ASN A 115 15.53 -13.69 4.27
C ASN A 115 14.57 -14.88 4.15
N GLU A 116 14.96 -15.91 3.39
CA GLU A 116 14.11 -17.08 3.13
C GLU A 116 13.70 -17.82 4.41
N SER A 117 14.56 -17.85 5.42
CA SER A 117 14.31 -18.57 6.68
C SER A 117 13.64 -17.71 7.76
N GLY A 118 13.48 -16.42 7.53
CA GLY A 118 12.90 -15.48 8.49
C GLY A 118 13.75 -15.24 9.73
N ASN A 119 15.05 -15.54 9.70
CA ASN A 119 15.94 -15.44 10.85
C ASN A 119 16.60 -14.07 11.00
N ASP A 120 16.51 -13.21 10.00
CA ASP A 120 16.96 -11.81 10.07
C ASP A 120 15.77 -10.89 10.33
N PRO A 121 15.58 -10.38 11.57
CA PRO A 121 14.47 -9.51 11.91
C PRO A 121 14.59 -8.09 11.30
N LEU A 122 15.74 -7.74 10.72
CA LEU A 122 16.00 -6.46 10.09
C LEU A 122 15.69 -6.48 8.58
N VAL A 123 15.33 -7.63 8.03
CA VAL A 123 14.91 -7.82 6.63
C VAL A 123 13.49 -8.34 6.60
N ASN A 124 12.67 -7.86 5.68
CA ASN A 124 11.30 -8.35 5.55
C ASN A 124 11.25 -9.87 5.38
N ASN A 125 10.36 -10.52 6.12
CA ASN A 125 10.06 -11.93 5.94
C ASN A 125 9.22 -12.15 4.68
N SER A 126 9.20 -13.40 4.22
CA SER A 126 8.23 -13.86 3.24
C SER A 126 6.80 -13.76 3.79
N GLU A 127 5.84 -13.45 2.91
CA GLU A 127 4.46 -13.17 3.30
C GLU A 127 3.44 -13.82 2.33
N LEU A 128 2.34 -14.32 2.89
CA LEU A 128 1.12 -14.60 2.13
C LEU A 128 0.20 -13.39 2.22
N ARG A 129 -0.32 -12.95 1.09
CA ARG A 129 -1.24 -11.82 1.01
C ARG A 129 -2.54 -12.26 0.34
N PHE A 130 -3.64 -11.84 0.92
CA PHE A 130 -4.98 -12.11 0.40
C PHE A 130 -5.78 -10.82 0.34
N LEU A 131 -6.51 -10.61 -0.76
CA LEU A 131 -7.42 -9.50 -0.91
C LEU A 131 -8.74 -10.00 -1.48
N THR A 132 -9.84 -9.50 -0.93
CA THR A 132 -11.17 -9.63 -1.54
C THR A 132 -11.89 -8.31 -1.50
N GLY A 133 -12.69 -8.03 -2.53
CA GLY A 133 -13.39 -6.77 -2.64
C GLY A 133 -14.70 -6.90 -3.41
N TYR A 134 -15.58 -5.94 -3.14
CA TYR A 134 -16.85 -5.81 -3.84
C TYR A 134 -17.17 -4.32 -4.05
N THR A 135 -17.58 -3.99 -5.27
CA THR A 135 -18.00 -2.63 -5.65
C THR A 135 -19.35 -2.69 -6.30
N SER A 136 -20.30 -1.88 -5.83
CA SER A 136 -21.63 -1.79 -6.42
C SER A 136 -22.16 -0.36 -6.40
N GLU A 137 -23.01 -0.03 -7.37
CA GLU A 137 -23.86 1.14 -7.30
C GLU A 137 -25.09 0.81 -6.43
N LEU A 138 -25.20 1.49 -5.29
CA LEU A 138 -26.28 1.27 -4.32
C LEU A 138 -27.58 1.97 -4.72
N SER A 139 -27.46 3.11 -5.40
CA SER A 139 -28.54 3.87 -6.04
C SER A 139 -27.93 4.79 -7.08
N GLU A 140 -28.76 5.39 -7.94
CA GLU A 140 -28.28 6.30 -8.98
C GLU A 140 -27.28 7.34 -8.44
N GLY A 141 -26.07 7.31 -8.98
CA GLY A 141 -24.96 8.20 -8.60
C GLY A 141 -24.41 7.96 -7.17
N TYR A 142 -24.69 6.81 -6.54
CA TYR A 142 -24.11 6.45 -5.24
C TYR A 142 -23.43 5.08 -5.33
N THR A 143 -22.10 5.08 -5.37
CA THR A 143 -21.28 3.89 -5.47
C THR A 143 -20.58 3.62 -4.14
N ALA A 144 -20.57 2.37 -3.71
CA ALA A 144 -19.81 1.90 -2.56
C ALA A 144 -18.85 0.78 -2.97
N SER A 145 -17.65 0.81 -2.40
CA SER A 145 -16.67 -0.26 -2.51
C SER A 145 -16.16 -0.61 -1.13
N LEU A 146 -16.03 -1.91 -0.86
CA LEU A 146 -15.45 -2.45 0.36
C LEU A 146 -14.40 -3.49 -0.04
N GLN A 147 -13.23 -3.43 0.59
CA GLN A 147 -12.19 -4.44 0.43
C GLN A 147 -11.67 -4.87 1.80
N TYR A 148 -11.31 -6.12 1.90
CA TYR A 148 -10.58 -6.70 3.01
C TYR A 148 -9.24 -7.20 2.49
N TYR A 149 -8.17 -6.86 3.19
CA TYR A 149 -6.82 -7.27 2.88
C TYR A 149 -6.16 -7.88 4.11
N LEU A 150 -5.45 -8.97 3.89
CA LEU A 150 -4.75 -9.75 4.89
C LEU A 150 -3.29 -9.92 4.48
N GLU A 151 -2.38 -9.64 5.39
CA GLU A 151 -0.98 -10.02 5.34
C GLU A 151 -0.70 -11.08 6.41
N TYR A 152 -0.02 -12.15 6.02
CA TYR A 152 0.38 -13.21 6.93
C TYR A 152 1.88 -13.47 6.76
N MET A 153 2.66 -13.13 7.78
CA MET A 153 4.10 -13.35 7.81
C MET A 153 4.38 -14.84 8.00
N THR A 154 5.10 -15.44 7.05
CA THR A 154 5.65 -16.79 7.22
C THR A 154 6.82 -16.74 8.21
N ASP A 155 7.22 -17.86 8.76
CA ASP A 155 8.37 -17.97 9.66
C ASP A 155 8.40 -16.97 10.84
N TRP A 156 7.20 -16.48 11.23
CA TRP A 156 7.05 -15.50 12.31
C TRP A 156 7.66 -15.94 13.63
N SER A 157 7.64 -17.24 13.93
CA SER A 157 8.27 -17.78 15.16
C SER A 157 9.78 -17.59 15.15
N THR A 158 10.42 -17.74 13.99
CA THR A 158 11.85 -17.52 13.82
C THR A 158 12.19 -16.03 13.91
N TYR A 159 11.41 -15.19 13.23
CA TYR A 159 11.49 -13.73 13.37
C TYR A 159 11.40 -13.29 14.83
N TYR A 160 10.35 -13.75 15.54
CA TYR A 160 10.13 -13.40 16.96
C TYR A 160 11.28 -13.82 17.86
N ALA A 161 11.86 -15.01 17.63
CA ALA A 161 12.96 -15.53 18.43
C ALA A 161 14.28 -14.75 18.24
N ASN A 162 14.45 -14.08 17.10
CA ASN A 162 15.64 -13.31 16.75
C ASN A 162 15.44 -11.79 16.88
N LEU A 163 14.21 -11.31 17.17
CA LEU A 163 13.92 -9.88 17.26
C LEU A 163 14.64 -9.25 18.46
N PRO A 164 15.48 -8.20 18.24
CA PRO A 164 16.01 -7.39 19.31
C PRO A 164 14.90 -6.76 20.16
N ILE A 165 15.09 -6.73 21.48
CA ILE A 165 14.06 -6.26 22.43
C ILE A 165 13.72 -4.77 22.25
N GLU A 166 14.61 -4.02 21.64
CA GLU A 166 14.49 -2.59 21.40
C GLU A 166 13.60 -2.29 20.17
N LEU A 167 13.42 -3.27 19.29
CA LEU A 167 12.65 -3.08 18.06
C LEU A 167 11.17 -3.41 18.23
N PRO A 168 10.28 -2.69 17.56
CA PRO A 168 8.85 -2.95 17.65
C PRO A 168 8.49 -4.30 17.03
N LEU A 169 7.72 -5.09 17.76
CA LEU A 169 7.21 -6.36 17.29
C LEU A 169 6.18 -6.14 16.18
N ARG A 170 6.33 -6.87 15.06
CA ARG A 170 5.31 -6.97 14.01
C ARG A 170 4.39 -8.15 14.28
N ASP A 171 3.09 -7.94 14.14
CA ASP A 171 2.12 -9.01 14.25
C ASP A 171 2.28 -10.03 13.11
N ARG A 172 2.05 -11.31 13.43
CA ARG A 172 2.07 -12.38 12.42
C ARG A 172 1.03 -12.17 11.33
N THR A 173 -0.11 -11.60 11.71
CA THR A 173 -1.26 -11.41 10.82
C THR A 173 -1.72 -9.97 10.92
N ARG A 174 -1.71 -9.28 9.80
CA ARG A 174 -2.19 -7.90 9.70
C ARG A 174 -3.47 -7.85 8.87
N HIS A 175 -4.48 -7.20 9.41
CA HIS A 175 -5.77 -7.01 8.76
C HIS A 175 -5.94 -5.55 8.35
N LEU A 176 -6.43 -5.32 7.14
CA LEU A 176 -6.73 -3.99 6.63
C LEU A 176 -8.08 -4.00 5.92
N ILE A 177 -8.92 -3.05 6.26
CA ILE A 177 -10.22 -2.82 5.62
C ILE A 177 -10.15 -1.49 4.88
N THR A 178 -10.53 -1.47 3.60
CA THR A 178 -10.67 -0.23 2.84
C THR A 178 -12.11 -0.05 2.41
N MET A 179 -12.59 1.17 2.51
CA MET A 179 -13.93 1.55 2.07
C MET A 179 -13.84 2.80 1.19
N ARG A 180 -14.60 2.81 0.12
CA ARG A 180 -14.79 4.00 -0.70
C ARG A 180 -16.28 4.24 -0.93
N LEU A 181 -16.73 5.45 -0.66
CA LEU A 181 -18.07 5.94 -0.96
C LEU A 181 -17.94 7.10 -1.94
N THR A 182 -18.68 7.05 -3.03
CA THR A 182 -18.74 8.13 -4.02
C THR A 182 -20.19 8.52 -4.23
N ARG A 183 -20.50 9.81 -4.12
CA ARG A 183 -21.81 10.38 -4.42
C ARG A 183 -21.70 11.42 -5.51
N LEU A 184 -22.46 11.25 -6.61
CA LEU A 184 -22.60 12.22 -7.68
C LEU A 184 -23.91 12.99 -7.50
N LEU A 185 -23.83 14.31 -7.51
CA LEU A 185 -24.94 15.24 -7.28
C LEU A 185 -24.94 16.33 -8.38
N LEU A 186 -26.00 17.14 -8.43
CA LEU A 186 -26.10 18.28 -9.34
C LEU A 186 -25.83 17.89 -10.80
N LYS A 187 -26.47 16.84 -11.30
CA LYS A 187 -26.24 16.27 -12.66
C LYS A 187 -24.77 15.89 -12.86
N GLN A 188 -24.14 15.29 -11.85
CA GLN A 188 -22.74 14.86 -11.80
C GLN A 188 -21.70 16.01 -11.77
N ASN A 189 -22.13 17.27 -11.64
CA ASN A 189 -21.19 18.38 -11.47
C ASN A 189 -20.56 18.43 -10.08
N LEU A 190 -21.23 17.90 -9.05
CA LEU A 190 -20.66 17.75 -7.71
C LEU A 190 -20.40 16.30 -7.41
N ARG A 191 -19.15 15.97 -7.13
CA ARG A 191 -18.71 14.66 -6.68
C ARG A 191 -18.21 14.76 -5.25
N LEU A 192 -18.76 13.92 -4.37
CA LEU A 192 -18.31 13.73 -3.01
C LEU A 192 -17.69 12.35 -2.89
N ASP A 193 -16.49 12.27 -2.35
CA ASP A 193 -15.80 11.03 -2.09
C ASP A 193 -15.41 10.93 -0.62
N MET A 194 -15.52 9.73 -0.05
CA MET A 194 -14.90 9.35 1.20
C MET A 194 -14.10 8.08 0.96
N PHE A 195 -12.80 8.13 1.19
CA PHE A 195 -11.93 6.97 1.16
C PHE A 195 -11.38 6.72 2.57
N THR A 196 -11.38 5.46 2.99
CA THR A 196 -10.97 5.06 4.32
C THR A 196 -10.07 3.82 4.24
N TYR A 197 -8.95 3.86 4.94
CA TYR A 197 -8.22 2.68 5.40
C TYR A 197 -8.41 2.54 6.90
N PHE A 198 -8.60 1.31 7.35
CA PHE A 198 -8.66 0.98 8.77
C PHE A 198 -7.95 -0.34 9.02
N SER A 199 -6.94 -0.34 9.88
CA SER A 199 -6.27 -1.54 10.36
C SER A 199 -6.70 -1.85 11.80
N PRO A 200 -7.51 -2.88 12.04
CA PRO A 200 -7.85 -3.28 13.40
C PRO A 200 -6.65 -3.87 14.15
N THR A 201 -5.65 -4.42 13.43
CA THR A 201 -4.41 -4.94 14.02
C THR A 201 -3.54 -3.80 14.54
N ASP A 202 -3.23 -2.84 13.67
CA ASP A 202 -2.37 -1.70 13.99
C ASP A 202 -3.09 -0.64 14.83
N LYS A 203 -4.43 -0.70 14.95
CA LYS A 203 -5.29 0.32 15.57
C LYS A 203 -5.08 1.70 14.98
N ASP A 204 -4.93 1.74 13.67
CA ASP A 204 -4.72 2.96 12.91
C ASP A 204 -5.71 3.12 11.75
N ALA A 205 -5.86 4.35 11.26
CA ALA A 205 -6.74 4.65 10.15
C ALA A 205 -6.25 5.85 9.34
N TYR A 206 -6.62 5.85 8.06
CA TYR A 206 -6.49 7.00 7.17
C TYR A 206 -7.83 7.32 6.54
N LEU A 207 -8.30 8.55 6.73
CA LEU A 207 -9.54 9.07 6.18
C LEU A 207 -9.23 10.18 5.16
N ARG A 208 -9.84 10.08 3.98
CA ARG A 208 -9.67 11.06 2.91
C ARG A 208 -11.05 11.49 2.35
N PRO A 209 -11.77 12.40 3.03
CA PRO A 209 -12.92 13.06 2.46
C PRO A 209 -12.49 14.05 1.38
N SER A 210 -13.24 14.12 0.28
CA SER A 210 -13.05 15.14 -0.73
C SER A 210 -14.36 15.52 -1.42
N ALA A 211 -14.41 16.77 -1.90
CA ALA A 211 -15.49 17.29 -2.73
C ALA A 211 -14.88 17.96 -3.96
N SER A 212 -15.39 17.63 -5.14
CA SER A 212 -14.97 18.20 -6.40
C SER A 212 -16.20 18.76 -7.13
N TYR A 213 -16.15 20.04 -7.51
CA TYR A 213 -17.23 20.73 -8.20
C TYR A 213 -16.77 21.25 -9.56
N LYS A 214 -17.44 20.76 -10.61
CA LYS A 214 -17.24 21.19 -11.98
C LYS A 214 -18.07 22.46 -12.23
N ILE A 215 -17.41 23.61 -12.27
CA ILE A 215 -18.07 24.91 -12.51
C ILE A 215 -18.53 25.01 -13.98
N ASN A 216 -17.67 24.57 -14.88
CA ASN A 216 -17.93 24.42 -16.33
C ASN A 216 -17.00 23.34 -16.89
N ASP A 217 -17.02 23.13 -18.23
CA ASP A 217 -16.23 22.04 -18.86
C ASP A 217 -14.72 22.19 -18.70
N ASN A 218 -14.26 23.42 -18.45
CA ASN A 218 -12.84 23.72 -18.33
C ASN A 218 -12.38 23.91 -16.88
N LEU A 219 -13.28 24.25 -15.94
CA LEU A 219 -12.91 24.67 -14.60
C LEU A 219 -13.53 23.77 -13.54
N THR A 220 -12.68 23.14 -12.74
CA THR A 220 -13.05 22.32 -11.59
C THR A 220 -12.36 22.82 -10.33
N VAL A 221 -13.12 22.92 -9.25
CA VAL A 221 -12.60 23.23 -7.91
C VAL A 221 -12.71 21.98 -7.06
N GLU A 222 -11.66 21.70 -6.29
CA GLU A 222 -11.59 20.56 -5.37
C GLU A 222 -11.18 21.02 -3.98
N CYS A 223 -11.76 20.44 -2.95
CA CYS A 223 -11.28 20.53 -1.57
C CYS A 223 -11.34 19.16 -0.90
N GLY A 224 -10.49 18.95 0.09
CA GLY A 224 -10.45 17.69 0.82
C GLY A 224 -9.54 17.77 2.03
N ALA A 225 -9.43 16.63 2.72
CA ALA A 225 -8.55 16.47 3.87
C ALA A 225 -7.83 15.12 3.81
N ASN A 226 -6.68 15.04 4.46
CA ASN A 226 -6.00 13.81 4.82
C ASN A 226 -5.97 13.76 6.34
N VAL A 227 -6.62 12.78 6.93
CA VAL A 227 -6.72 12.61 8.39
C VAL A 227 -6.08 11.29 8.76
N PHE A 228 -4.98 11.34 9.50
CA PHE A 228 -4.24 10.18 9.96
C PHE A 228 -4.51 9.98 11.45
N LEU A 229 -4.90 8.77 11.81
CA LEU A 229 -5.23 8.36 13.18
C LEU A 229 -4.44 7.10 13.52
N GLY A 230 -4.00 6.96 14.75
CA GLY A 230 -3.33 5.76 15.24
C GLY A 230 -2.83 5.92 16.66
N ASP A 231 -2.91 4.84 17.42
CA ASP A 231 -2.48 4.79 18.82
C ASP A 231 -0.96 4.64 18.95
N TYR A 232 -0.30 4.10 17.90
CA TYR A 232 1.11 3.76 17.93
C TYR A 232 1.88 4.46 16.81
N PRO A 233 3.00 5.13 17.12
CA PRO A 233 3.77 5.88 16.12
C PRO A 233 4.54 5.00 15.12
N ASN A 234 4.69 3.70 15.41
CA ASN A 234 5.37 2.73 14.54
C ASN A 234 4.44 2.04 13.54
N THR A 235 3.15 2.42 13.49
CA THR A 235 2.20 1.85 12.54
C THR A 235 2.11 2.67 11.24
N ALA A 236 1.55 2.09 10.19
CA ALA A 236 1.53 2.68 8.85
C ALA A 236 0.94 4.10 8.81
N PHE A 237 -0.19 4.33 9.50
CA PHE A 237 -0.84 5.63 9.54
C PHE A 237 -0.60 6.39 10.84
N GLY A 238 -0.32 5.69 11.95
CA GLY A 238 0.01 6.31 13.22
C GLY A 238 1.28 7.18 13.14
N GLN A 239 2.29 6.76 12.37
CA GLN A 239 3.49 7.57 12.12
C GLN A 239 3.19 8.90 11.41
N LEU A 240 2.06 9.00 10.72
CA LEU A 240 1.69 10.18 9.93
C LEU A 240 0.70 11.11 10.65
N HIS A 241 0.37 10.87 11.94
CA HIS A 241 -0.67 11.65 12.63
C HIS A 241 -0.42 13.16 12.62
N ASN A 242 0.86 13.61 12.69
CA ASN A 242 1.25 15.01 12.59
C ASN A 242 1.11 15.59 11.17
N ASN A 243 0.87 14.76 10.15
CA ASN A 243 0.71 15.19 8.77
C ASN A 243 -0.77 15.34 8.35
N THR A 244 -1.70 15.29 9.31
CA THR A 244 -3.12 15.61 9.07
C THR A 244 -3.25 17.02 8.49
N ASN A 245 -3.95 17.14 7.36
CA ASN A 245 -4.05 18.41 6.64
C ASN A 245 -5.37 18.54 5.87
N ILE A 246 -5.67 19.78 5.47
CA ILE A 246 -6.70 20.10 4.49
C ILE A 246 -6.05 20.66 3.23
N TYR A 247 -6.66 20.43 2.08
CA TYR A 247 -6.16 20.95 0.81
C TYR A 247 -7.29 21.50 -0.05
N SER A 248 -6.95 22.40 -0.96
CA SER A 248 -7.81 22.84 -2.04
C SER A 248 -7.02 22.92 -3.35
N ALA A 249 -7.69 22.72 -4.45
CA ALA A 249 -7.11 22.82 -5.78
C ALA A 249 -8.11 23.45 -6.78
N ILE A 250 -7.58 24.20 -7.71
CA ILE A 250 -8.31 24.69 -8.90
C ILE A 250 -7.63 24.07 -10.11
N ARG A 251 -8.41 23.38 -10.94
CA ARG A 251 -7.93 22.74 -12.16
C ARG A 251 -8.60 23.38 -13.36
N TYR A 252 -7.78 23.88 -14.28
CA TYR A 252 -8.22 24.40 -15.55
C TYR A 252 -7.71 23.49 -16.68
N SER A 253 -8.62 23.05 -17.54
CA SER A 253 -8.32 22.22 -18.72
C SER A 253 -8.65 23.02 -19.98
N PHE A 254 -7.76 23.06 -20.95
CA PHE A 254 -7.87 23.80 -22.21
C PHE A 254 -7.76 22.85 -23.42
#